data_1eac4361912cbf44b7858ec790ddd0b2
#
_entry.id   1eac4361912cbf44b7858ec790ddd0b2
#
_cell.length_a   1.000
_cell.length_b   1.000
_cell.length_c   1.000
_cell.angle_alpha   90.00
_cell.angle_beta   90.00
_cell.angle_gamma   90.00
#
_symmetry.space_group_name_H-M   'P 1'
#
loop_
_entity.id
_entity.type
_entity.pdbx_description
1 polymer ?
#
loop_
_entity_poly.entity_id
_entity_poly.type
_entity_poly.pdbx_seq_one_letter_code
_entity_poly.pdbx_strand_id
1 'polypeptide(L)'
;QYVMSVNPELNYHFCNESLREEFYQSQWEYAKCTPHTIFLSQANYPIKGLHQILRALPMVIAKYPNVKVRIAGTDITLHKTMAEKMKYSGYGKIIYKLIRKYHLESVVSFTGLLSAQEMVDELLKSNLYVCPSSCENSSNSIAEAQILGVPCLASRRGGNPDMIPDGECGQCFEFDDIEDLAESICNMFEVSKSFDNTHVREMAIARHDQTTNLKATLSIYKSIING
;
A
#
# COMPACT_ATOMS: atom_id res chain seq x y z
N GLN A 1 -21.87 2.57 -4.64
CA GLN A 1 -22.96 3.46 -4.13
C GLN A 1 -23.05 4.78 -4.91
N TYR A 2 -21.94 5.52 -5.10
CA TYR A 2 -21.96 6.82 -5.79
C TYR A 2 -22.52 6.74 -7.22
N VAL A 3 -22.08 5.74 -8.02
CA VAL A 3 -22.55 5.56 -9.40
C VAL A 3 -24.06 5.34 -9.45
N MET A 4 -24.62 4.53 -8.55
CA MET A 4 -26.04 4.28 -8.42
C MET A 4 -26.83 5.50 -7.92
N SER A 5 -26.20 6.41 -7.17
CA SER A 5 -26.84 7.67 -6.74
C SER A 5 -26.95 8.69 -7.90
N VAL A 6 -26.06 8.60 -8.89
CA VAL A 6 -26.11 9.47 -10.09
C VAL A 6 -27.08 8.91 -11.14
N ASN A 7 -27.13 7.59 -11.31
CA ASN A 7 -28.07 6.94 -12.22
C ASN A 7 -28.59 5.64 -11.58
N PRO A 8 -29.79 5.69 -10.94
CA PRO A 8 -30.38 4.51 -10.29
C PRO A 8 -30.75 3.36 -11.25
N GLU A 9 -30.94 3.67 -12.53
CA GLU A 9 -31.31 2.69 -13.55
C GLU A 9 -30.09 2.05 -14.21
N LEU A 10 -28.88 2.42 -13.80
CA LEU A 10 -27.65 1.85 -14.34
C LEU A 10 -27.52 0.38 -13.97
N ASN A 11 -27.29 -0.48 -14.97
CA ASN A 11 -26.93 -1.87 -14.74
C ASN A 11 -25.46 -1.93 -14.29
N TYR A 12 -25.24 -1.80 -12.97
CA TYR A 12 -23.92 -1.76 -12.37
C TYR A 12 -23.47 -3.15 -11.95
N HIS A 13 -22.29 -3.54 -12.44
CA HIS A 13 -21.65 -4.80 -12.08
C HIS A 13 -20.35 -4.53 -11.32
N PHE A 14 -20.06 -5.37 -10.35
CA PHE A 14 -18.82 -5.35 -9.58
C PHE A 14 -18.15 -6.72 -9.65
N CYS A 15 -16.84 -6.71 -9.88
CA CYS A 15 -16.00 -7.91 -9.82
C CYS A 15 -14.60 -7.51 -9.32
N ASN A 16 -14.06 -8.31 -8.41
CA ASN A 16 -12.69 -8.13 -7.94
C ASN A 16 -11.70 -8.61 -9.00
N GLU A 17 -10.52 -8.01 -9.00
CA GLU A 17 -9.41 -8.43 -9.86
C GLU A 17 -8.71 -9.67 -9.31
N SER A 18 -8.21 -10.51 -10.21
CA SER A 18 -7.26 -11.57 -9.87
C SER A 18 -5.85 -10.99 -9.80
N LEU A 19 -5.08 -11.40 -8.82
CA LEU A 19 -3.73 -10.89 -8.60
C LEU A 19 -2.68 -11.85 -9.14
N ARG A 20 -1.41 -11.44 -9.07
CA ARG A 20 -0.27 -12.22 -9.58
C ARG A 20 -0.06 -13.48 -8.75
N GLU A 21 0.26 -14.59 -9.40
CA GLU A 21 0.31 -15.92 -8.79
C GLU A 21 1.33 -16.03 -7.66
N GLU A 22 2.47 -15.34 -7.78
CA GLU A 22 3.56 -15.36 -6.83
C GLU A 22 3.13 -14.97 -5.40
N PHE A 23 2.12 -14.09 -5.26
CA PHE A 23 1.64 -13.64 -3.96
C PHE A 23 0.84 -14.71 -3.20
N TYR A 24 0.26 -15.69 -3.89
CA TYR A 24 -0.51 -16.76 -3.24
C TYR A 24 0.38 -17.87 -2.64
N GLN A 25 1.66 -17.93 -3.01
CA GLN A 25 2.56 -19.04 -2.67
C GLN A 25 3.29 -18.87 -1.34
N SER A 26 3.24 -17.68 -0.73
CA SER A 26 3.98 -17.36 0.48
C SER A 26 3.09 -16.74 1.54
N GLN A 27 3.54 -16.77 2.80
CA GLN A 27 2.82 -16.19 3.93
C GLN A 27 3.81 -15.43 4.82
N TRP A 28 3.39 -14.26 5.27
CA TRP A 28 4.11 -13.43 6.21
C TRP A 28 4.08 -14.02 7.62
N GLU A 29 5.20 -13.90 8.31
CA GLU A 29 5.34 -14.29 9.71
C GLU A 29 6.11 -13.21 10.46
N TYR A 30 5.56 -12.75 11.59
CA TYR A 30 6.22 -11.72 12.41
C TYR A 30 7.65 -12.09 12.77
N ALA A 31 7.91 -13.36 13.09
CA ALA A 31 9.25 -13.83 13.49
C ALA A 31 10.31 -13.73 12.37
N LYS A 32 9.89 -13.59 11.12
CA LYS A 32 10.76 -13.51 9.94
C LYS A 32 10.90 -12.12 9.39
N CYS A 33 10.02 -11.19 9.75
CA CYS A 33 10.11 -9.81 9.29
C CYS A 33 11.19 -9.03 10.05
N THR A 34 11.63 -7.92 9.46
CA THR A 34 12.49 -6.96 10.13
C THR A 34 11.62 -5.97 10.89
N PRO A 35 11.67 -5.95 12.24
CA PRO A 35 10.87 -5.05 13.05
C PRO A 35 11.01 -3.59 12.62
N HIS A 36 9.92 -2.84 12.69
CA HIS A 36 9.83 -1.41 12.36
C HIS A 36 10.22 -1.07 10.92
N THR A 37 10.09 -2.01 10.00
CA THR A 37 10.29 -1.75 8.57
C THR A 37 8.95 -1.51 7.88
N ILE A 38 8.82 -0.35 7.24
CA ILE A 38 7.68 0.06 6.44
C ILE A 38 8.01 -0.19 4.96
N PHE A 39 7.06 -0.76 4.21
CA PHE A 39 7.16 -0.90 2.78
C PHE A 39 6.05 -0.11 2.05
N LEU A 40 6.44 0.59 0.98
CA LEU A 40 5.56 1.25 0.02
C LEU A 40 5.78 0.66 -1.37
N SER A 41 4.73 0.20 -2.01
CA SER A 41 4.81 -0.43 -3.35
C SER A 41 5.03 0.56 -4.49
N GLN A 42 4.72 1.82 -4.29
CA GLN A 42 4.87 2.89 -5.27
C GLN A 42 4.87 4.26 -4.61
N ALA A 43 5.76 5.16 -5.04
CA ALA A 43 5.87 6.48 -4.42
C ALA A 43 6.28 7.60 -5.40
N ASN A 44 6.26 7.34 -6.72
CA ASN A 44 6.83 8.24 -7.73
C ASN A 44 5.94 9.45 -8.05
N TYR A 45 4.69 9.46 -7.60
CA TYR A 45 3.69 10.49 -7.90
C TYR A 45 3.11 11.08 -6.62
N PRO A 46 2.72 12.37 -6.61
CA PRO A 46 2.11 13.02 -5.44
C PRO A 46 0.90 12.28 -4.90
N ILE A 47 0.06 11.72 -5.78
CA ILE A 47 -1.13 10.96 -5.43
C ILE A 47 -0.83 9.74 -4.54
N LYS A 48 0.40 9.18 -4.63
CA LYS A 48 0.83 8.02 -3.83
C LYS A 48 1.32 8.36 -2.43
N GLY A 49 1.39 9.63 -2.06
CA GLY A 49 1.47 10.11 -0.69
C GLY A 49 2.80 9.93 0.04
N LEU A 50 3.95 9.63 -0.63
CA LEU A 50 5.25 9.51 0.05
C LEU A 50 5.57 10.71 0.93
N HIS A 51 5.20 11.92 0.51
CA HIS A 51 5.42 13.14 1.28
C HIS A 51 4.70 13.14 2.64
N GLN A 52 3.60 12.42 2.78
CA GLN A 52 2.89 12.26 4.07
C GLN A 52 3.73 11.40 5.02
N ILE A 53 4.23 10.25 4.54
CA ILE A 53 5.12 9.38 5.31
C ILE A 53 6.35 10.16 5.80
N LEU A 54 7.03 10.89 4.89
CA LEU A 54 8.23 11.65 5.27
C LEU A 54 7.96 12.73 6.33
N ARG A 55 6.76 13.28 6.38
CA ARG A 55 6.34 14.24 7.41
C ARG A 55 6.04 13.56 8.76
N ALA A 56 5.48 12.35 8.73
CA ALA A 56 5.16 11.58 9.92
C ALA A 56 6.41 10.96 10.59
N LEU A 57 7.43 10.60 9.78
CA LEU A 57 8.63 9.90 10.25
C LEU A 57 9.34 10.52 11.45
N PRO A 58 9.48 11.87 11.62
CA PRO A 58 10.11 12.42 12.82
C PRO A 58 9.43 11.99 14.12
N MET A 59 8.10 11.90 14.15
CA MET A 59 7.34 11.43 15.30
C MET A 59 7.50 9.92 15.51
N VAL A 60 7.50 9.14 14.42
CA VAL A 60 7.73 7.69 14.48
C VAL A 60 9.15 7.39 14.98
N ILE A 61 10.18 8.11 14.49
CA ILE A 61 11.59 7.95 14.89
C ILE A 61 11.77 8.23 16.38
N ALA A 62 11.04 9.20 16.94
CA ALA A 62 11.11 9.51 18.37
C ALA A 62 10.73 8.30 19.24
N LYS A 63 9.83 7.43 18.78
CA LYS A 63 9.41 6.20 19.45
C LYS A 63 10.20 4.97 18.98
N TYR A 64 10.51 4.89 17.69
CA TYR A 64 11.21 3.78 17.05
C TYR A 64 12.44 4.26 16.28
N PRO A 65 13.58 4.52 16.94
CA PRO A 65 14.78 5.10 16.30
C PRO A 65 15.39 4.24 15.18
N ASN A 66 15.05 2.94 15.15
CA ASN A 66 15.50 1.98 14.16
C ASN A 66 14.56 1.81 12.97
N VAL A 67 13.51 2.63 12.87
CA VAL A 67 12.55 2.55 11.74
C VAL A 67 13.25 2.66 10.40
N LYS A 68 12.80 1.88 9.43
CA LYS A 68 13.25 1.91 8.03
C LYS A 68 12.04 1.99 7.10
N VAL A 69 12.20 2.75 6.02
CA VAL A 69 11.20 2.85 4.95
C VAL A 69 11.82 2.40 3.64
N ARG A 70 11.25 1.37 3.07
CA ARG A 70 11.65 0.80 1.78
C ARG A 70 10.57 1.12 0.75
N ILE A 71 10.97 1.64 -0.38
CA ILE A 71 10.08 2.16 -1.41
C ILE A 71 10.38 1.46 -2.73
N ALA A 72 9.41 0.73 -3.26
CA ALA A 72 9.55 0.15 -4.59
C ALA A 72 9.50 1.24 -5.68
N GLY A 73 10.34 1.08 -6.67
CA GLY A 73 10.46 1.98 -7.79
C GLY A 73 11.74 2.79 -7.81
N THR A 74 11.92 3.53 -8.90
CA THR A 74 13.12 4.35 -9.13
C THR A 74 13.24 5.46 -8.10
N ASP A 75 14.44 5.71 -7.63
CA ASP A 75 14.74 6.82 -6.75
C ASP A 75 14.54 8.15 -7.50
N ILE A 76 13.44 8.83 -7.16
CA ILE A 76 13.05 10.12 -7.77
C ILE A 76 13.85 11.31 -7.23
N THR A 77 14.77 11.08 -6.30
CA THR A 77 15.62 12.12 -5.68
C THR A 77 17.03 12.14 -6.27
N LEU A 78 17.43 11.10 -6.99
CA LEU A 78 18.76 10.97 -7.57
C LEU A 78 18.86 11.72 -8.91
N HIS A 79 20.00 12.42 -9.06
CA HIS A 79 20.41 13.07 -10.32
C HIS A 79 21.85 12.71 -10.60
N LYS A 80 22.05 11.89 -11.64
CA LYS A 80 23.39 11.50 -12.09
C LYS A 80 24.04 12.53 -13.00
N THR A 81 23.23 13.35 -13.70
CA THR A 81 23.71 14.32 -14.69
C THR A 81 23.02 15.68 -14.58
N MET A 82 23.62 16.75 -15.15
CA MET A 82 23.01 18.08 -15.26
C MET A 82 21.72 18.07 -16.12
N ALA A 83 21.66 17.21 -17.14
CA ALA A 83 20.47 17.04 -17.97
C ALA A 83 19.31 16.41 -17.19
N GLU A 84 19.60 15.46 -16.29
CA GLU A 84 18.59 14.89 -15.38
C GLU A 84 18.10 15.92 -14.36
N LYS A 85 18.98 16.80 -13.86
CA LYS A 85 18.57 17.92 -13.00
C LYS A 85 17.56 18.85 -13.67
N MET A 86 17.64 19.03 -14.98
CA MET A 86 16.68 19.84 -15.73
C MET A 86 15.34 19.15 -15.93
N LYS A 87 15.31 17.81 -16.01
CA LYS A 87 14.10 16.98 -16.11
C LYS A 87 13.51 16.59 -14.77
N TYR A 88 14.09 17.03 -13.67
CA TYR A 88 13.68 16.71 -12.30
C TYR A 88 12.24 17.12 -12.04
N SER A 89 11.39 16.14 -11.73
CA SER A 89 9.99 16.42 -11.42
C SER A 89 9.87 17.35 -10.22
N GLY A 90 8.88 18.24 -10.22
CA GLY A 90 8.59 19.09 -9.06
C GLY A 90 8.40 18.26 -7.78
N TYR A 91 7.81 17.08 -7.90
CA TYR A 91 7.59 16.16 -6.78
C TYR A 91 8.89 15.58 -6.23
N GLY A 92 9.81 15.13 -7.08
CA GLY A 92 11.10 14.64 -6.63
C GLY A 92 11.88 15.70 -5.83
N LYS A 93 11.80 16.99 -6.24
CA LYS A 93 12.38 18.11 -5.47
C LYS A 93 11.78 18.26 -4.08
N ILE A 94 10.46 18.05 -3.96
CA ILE A 94 9.77 18.09 -2.67
C ILE A 94 10.24 16.93 -1.79
N ILE A 95 10.28 15.72 -2.32
CA ILE A 95 10.75 14.52 -1.61
C ILE A 95 12.20 14.71 -1.15
N TYR A 96 13.10 15.13 -2.03
CA TYR A 96 14.48 15.43 -1.66
C TYR A 96 14.59 16.44 -0.51
N LYS A 97 13.85 17.57 -0.60
CA LYS A 97 13.83 18.58 0.47
C LYS A 97 13.31 18.04 1.80
N LEU A 98 12.29 17.18 1.78
CA LEU A 98 11.76 16.57 3.00
C LEU A 98 12.76 15.59 3.64
N ILE A 99 13.41 14.74 2.84
CA ILE A 99 14.45 13.82 3.31
C ILE A 99 15.58 14.63 3.99
N ARG A 100 16.06 15.69 3.33
CA ARG A 100 17.12 16.57 3.89
C ARG A 100 16.67 17.33 5.14
N LYS A 101 15.44 17.87 5.12
CA LYS A 101 14.88 18.65 6.24
C LYS A 101 14.79 17.84 7.52
N TYR A 102 14.42 16.57 7.40
CA TYR A 102 14.19 15.69 8.55
C TYR A 102 15.33 14.69 8.78
N HIS A 103 16.45 14.80 8.05
CA HIS A 103 17.63 13.93 8.17
C HIS A 103 17.30 12.45 8.00
N LEU A 104 16.53 12.11 6.95
CA LEU A 104 15.99 10.77 6.70
C LEU A 104 16.84 9.93 5.73
N GLU A 105 18.05 10.37 5.37
CA GLU A 105 18.91 9.70 4.37
C GLU A 105 19.28 8.26 4.75
N SER A 106 19.38 7.97 6.05
CA SER A 106 19.67 6.64 6.57
C SER A 106 18.41 5.82 6.87
N VAL A 107 17.23 6.44 6.81
CA VAL A 107 15.93 5.84 7.13
C VAL A 107 15.22 5.36 5.88
N VAL A 108 15.28 6.16 4.81
CA VAL A 108 14.53 5.95 3.56
C VAL A 108 15.45 5.36 2.48
N SER A 109 14.97 4.33 1.81
CA SER A 109 15.69 3.71 0.69
C SER A 109 14.74 3.30 -0.43
N PHE A 110 15.18 3.49 -1.69
CA PHE A 110 14.47 3.04 -2.88
C PHE A 110 15.07 1.72 -3.36
N THR A 111 14.21 0.75 -3.70
CA THR A 111 14.65 -0.59 -4.12
C THR A 111 15.01 -0.68 -5.60
N GLY A 112 14.60 0.29 -6.42
CA GLY A 112 14.51 0.15 -7.87
C GLY A 112 13.23 -0.56 -8.29
N LEU A 113 13.15 -0.89 -9.59
CA LEU A 113 12.03 -1.66 -10.13
C LEU A 113 12.16 -3.11 -9.64
N LEU A 114 11.06 -3.67 -9.17
CA LEU A 114 10.98 -5.02 -8.64
C LEU A 114 10.11 -5.90 -9.55
N SER A 115 10.52 -7.14 -9.75
CA SER A 115 9.69 -8.22 -10.26
C SER A 115 8.61 -8.61 -9.24
N ALA A 116 7.65 -9.46 -9.63
CA ALA A 116 6.62 -9.94 -8.72
C ALA A 116 7.22 -10.67 -7.51
N GLN A 117 8.19 -11.56 -7.74
CA GLN A 117 8.86 -12.28 -6.67
C GLN A 117 9.65 -11.36 -5.73
N GLU A 118 10.37 -10.38 -6.26
CA GLU A 118 11.08 -9.40 -5.42
C GLU A 118 10.13 -8.52 -4.60
N MET A 119 8.93 -8.22 -5.13
CA MET A 119 7.87 -7.55 -4.36
C MET A 119 7.38 -8.41 -3.20
N VAL A 120 7.16 -9.72 -3.43
CA VAL A 120 6.84 -10.70 -2.38
C VAL A 120 7.94 -10.69 -1.31
N ASP A 121 9.20 -10.78 -1.71
CA ASP A 121 10.35 -10.83 -0.79
C ASP A 121 10.46 -9.56 0.07
N GLU A 122 10.22 -8.38 -0.51
CA GLU A 122 10.22 -7.11 0.23
C GLU A 122 9.04 -7.01 1.21
N LEU A 123 7.84 -7.45 0.80
CA LEU A 123 6.66 -7.47 1.66
C LEU A 123 6.85 -8.44 2.84
N LEU A 124 7.37 -9.65 2.60
CA LEU A 124 7.60 -10.64 3.65
C LEU A 124 8.65 -10.19 4.68
N LYS A 125 9.63 -9.38 4.26
CA LYS A 125 10.65 -8.78 5.15
C LYS A 125 10.13 -7.58 5.93
N SER A 126 9.04 -6.96 5.49
CA SER A 126 8.51 -5.74 6.08
C SER A 126 7.60 -6.04 7.25
N ASN A 127 7.61 -5.16 8.26
CA ASN A 127 6.73 -5.25 9.42
C ASN A 127 5.35 -4.67 9.12
N LEU A 128 5.29 -3.69 8.21
CA LEU A 128 4.07 -2.95 7.87
C LEU A 128 4.09 -2.55 6.39
N TYR A 129 3.00 -2.81 5.68
CA TYR A 129 2.73 -2.21 4.39
C TYR A 129 1.91 -0.92 4.57
N VAL A 130 2.31 0.18 3.92
CA VAL A 130 1.57 1.45 4.00
C VAL A 130 1.16 1.94 2.62
N CYS A 131 -0.12 2.29 2.47
CA CYS A 131 -0.70 2.90 1.27
C CYS A 131 -1.23 4.31 1.60
N PRO A 132 -0.39 5.36 1.55
CA PRO A 132 -0.79 6.72 1.93
C PRO A 132 -1.38 7.51 0.76
N SER A 133 -2.00 6.85 -0.20
CA SER A 133 -2.52 7.46 -1.43
C SER A 133 -3.68 8.40 -1.15
N SER A 134 -3.73 9.53 -1.86
CA SER A 134 -4.85 10.49 -1.79
C SER A 134 -6.09 10.03 -2.56
N CYS A 135 -5.93 9.05 -3.45
CA CYS A 135 -7.01 8.48 -4.25
C CYS A 135 -6.63 7.05 -4.65
N GLU A 136 -7.49 6.11 -4.29
CA GLU A 136 -7.43 4.71 -4.74
C GLU A 136 -8.86 4.25 -5.07
N ASN A 137 -8.99 3.42 -6.08
CA ASN A 137 -10.27 2.79 -6.40
C ASN A 137 -10.35 1.42 -5.71
N SER A 138 -9.53 0.48 -6.20
CA SER A 138 -9.28 -0.82 -5.59
C SER A 138 -7.77 -1.07 -5.68
N SER A 139 -7.08 -1.03 -4.55
CA SER A 139 -5.62 -1.06 -4.54
C SER A 139 -5.09 -2.48 -4.63
N ASN A 140 -4.60 -2.88 -5.83
CA ASN A 140 -3.96 -4.19 -5.99
C ASN A 140 -2.80 -4.40 -5.02
N SER A 141 -2.06 -3.35 -4.68
CA SER A 141 -0.94 -3.47 -3.76
C SER A 141 -1.35 -3.67 -2.30
N ILE A 142 -2.51 -3.16 -1.86
CA ILE A 142 -3.11 -3.55 -0.57
C ILE A 142 -3.51 -5.02 -0.62
N ALA A 143 -4.21 -5.43 -1.69
CA ALA A 143 -4.65 -6.81 -1.86
C ALA A 143 -3.47 -7.79 -1.89
N GLU A 144 -2.39 -7.47 -2.60
CA GLU A 144 -1.16 -8.25 -2.63
C GLU A 144 -0.52 -8.40 -1.24
N ALA A 145 -0.46 -7.31 -0.46
CA ALA A 145 0.04 -7.36 0.91
C ALA A 145 -0.87 -8.21 1.82
N GLN A 146 -2.20 -8.08 1.68
CA GLN A 146 -3.17 -8.87 2.44
C GLN A 146 -3.13 -10.36 2.07
N ILE A 147 -2.95 -10.73 0.80
CA ILE A 147 -2.79 -12.13 0.39
C ILE A 147 -1.56 -12.77 1.04
N LEU A 148 -0.50 -12.01 1.24
CA LEU A 148 0.65 -12.48 2.02
C LEU A 148 0.39 -12.49 3.54
N GLY A 149 -0.65 -11.82 4.01
CA GLY A 149 -0.94 -11.65 5.44
C GLY A 149 -0.12 -10.53 6.10
N VAL A 150 0.44 -9.60 5.33
CA VAL A 150 1.21 -8.46 5.87
C VAL A 150 0.26 -7.45 6.51
N PRO A 151 0.54 -6.95 7.73
CA PRO A 151 -0.24 -5.87 8.33
C PRO A 151 -0.29 -4.64 7.41
N CYS A 152 -1.49 -4.10 7.17
CA CYS A 152 -1.72 -3.00 6.23
C CYS A 152 -2.22 -1.75 6.94
N LEU A 153 -1.65 -0.59 6.57
CA LEU A 153 -2.13 0.73 6.96
C LEU A 153 -2.42 1.54 5.69
N ALA A 154 -3.60 2.11 5.56
CA ALA A 154 -3.95 2.91 4.39
C ALA A 154 -4.68 4.20 4.76
N SER A 155 -4.62 5.19 3.87
CA SER A 155 -5.43 6.39 4.01
C SER A 155 -6.91 6.07 3.89
N ARG A 156 -7.76 6.76 4.65
CA ARG A 156 -9.23 6.66 4.54
C ARG A 156 -9.73 7.41 3.31
N ARG A 157 -9.28 6.95 2.11
CA ARG A 157 -9.62 7.54 0.81
C ARG A 157 -10.02 6.49 -0.22
N GLY A 158 -11.03 6.83 -1.03
CA GLY A 158 -11.55 5.97 -2.09
C GLY A 158 -12.03 4.63 -1.57
N GLY A 159 -11.57 3.52 -2.17
CA GLY A 159 -11.92 2.16 -1.80
C GLY A 159 -11.04 1.54 -0.70
N ASN A 160 -10.07 2.27 -0.14
CA ASN A 160 -9.21 1.71 0.91
C ASN A 160 -9.99 1.22 2.15
N PRO A 161 -11.00 1.95 2.67
CA PRO A 161 -11.79 1.47 3.82
C PRO A 161 -12.58 0.18 3.54
N ASP A 162 -12.97 -0.05 2.29
CA ASP A 162 -13.65 -1.30 1.90
C ASP A 162 -12.68 -2.48 1.86
N MET A 163 -11.39 -2.23 1.62
CA MET A 163 -10.34 -3.25 1.61
C MET A 163 -9.74 -3.51 2.98
N ILE A 164 -9.73 -2.50 3.84
CA ILE A 164 -9.18 -2.55 5.21
C ILE A 164 -10.30 -2.11 6.18
N PRO A 165 -11.27 -2.98 6.48
CA PRO A 165 -12.21 -2.75 7.57
C PRO A 165 -11.43 -2.58 8.87
N ASP A 166 -11.75 -1.54 9.65
CA ASP A 166 -11.03 -1.23 10.86
C ASP A 166 -11.06 -2.42 11.84
N GLY A 167 -9.88 -2.78 12.33
CA GLY A 167 -9.70 -3.82 13.34
C GLY A 167 -9.60 -5.25 12.81
N GLU A 168 -9.95 -5.53 11.55
CA GLU A 168 -9.92 -6.89 10.99
C GLU A 168 -8.69 -7.15 10.11
N CYS A 169 -8.44 -6.26 9.15
CA CYS A 169 -7.41 -6.45 8.12
C CYS A 169 -6.27 -5.45 8.20
N GLY A 170 -6.23 -4.62 9.23
CA GLY A 170 -5.29 -3.51 9.37
C GLY A 170 -5.95 -2.28 9.97
N GLN A 171 -5.48 -1.11 9.59
CA GLN A 171 -6.00 0.17 10.08
C GLN A 171 -6.07 1.18 8.95
N CYS A 172 -7.08 2.07 8.97
CA CYS A 172 -7.13 3.27 8.14
C CYS A 172 -6.80 4.50 8.98
N PHE A 173 -6.04 5.46 8.39
CA PHE A 173 -5.75 6.76 8.96
C PHE A 173 -6.42 7.88 8.17
N GLU A 174 -6.66 9.04 8.81
CA GLU A 174 -7.23 10.19 8.13
C GLU A 174 -6.19 10.86 7.22
N PHE A 175 -6.54 10.98 5.93
CA PHE A 175 -5.66 11.59 4.94
C PHE A 175 -5.41 13.08 5.25
N ASP A 176 -4.15 13.54 5.08
CA ASP A 176 -3.62 14.85 5.46
C ASP A 176 -3.48 15.09 6.97
N ASP A 177 -3.85 14.14 7.83
CA ASP A 177 -3.53 14.16 9.24
C ASP A 177 -2.21 13.43 9.50
N ILE A 178 -1.15 14.21 9.67
CA ILE A 178 0.21 13.67 9.85
C ILE A 178 0.40 13.06 11.24
N GLU A 179 -0.30 13.56 12.22
CA GLU A 179 -0.26 13.07 13.60
C GLU A 179 -0.95 11.72 13.68
N ASP A 180 -2.17 11.62 13.13
CA ASP A 180 -2.90 10.35 13.03
C ASP A 180 -2.12 9.30 12.24
N LEU A 181 -1.48 9.67 11.12
CA LEU A 181 -0.60 8.76 10.39
C LEU A 181 0.56 8.24 11.25
N ALA A 182 1.23 9.12 11.99
CA ALA A 182 2.35 8.73 12.84
C ALA A 182 1.90 7.83 13.99
N GLU A 183 0.80 8.16 14.65
CA GLU A 183 0.20 7.34 15.71
C GLU A 183 -0.25 5.98 15.17
N SER A 184 -0.91 5.95 14.01
CA SER A 184 -1.33 4.71 13.34
C SER A 184 -0.15 3.82 12.99
N ILE A 185 0.96 4.35 12.47
CA ILE A 185 2.19 3.57 12.22
C ILE A 185 2.71 2.96 13.53
N CYS A 186 2.79 3.77 14.59
CA CYS A 186 3.26 3.29 15.90
C CYS A 186 2.34 2.21 16.47
N ASN A 187 1.03 2.39 16.39
CA ASN A 187 0.04 1.41 16.82
C ASN A 187 0.17 0.10 16.04
N MET A 188 0.30 0.17 14.71
CA MET A 188 0.47 -1.02 13.88
C MET A 188 1.74 -1.79 14.20
N PHE A 189 2.83 -1.14 14.60
CA PHE A 189 4.03 -1.82 15.08
C PHE A 189 3.79 -2.56 16.40
N GLU A 190 3.01 -1.99 17.32
CA GLU A 190 2.65 -2.65 18.59
C GLU A 190 1.79 -3.91 18.37
N VAL A 191 0.76 -3.79 17.52
CA VAL A 191 -0.19 -4.88 17.29
C VAL A 191 0.33 -5.95 16.32
N SER A 192 1.33 -5.66 15.50
CA SER A 192 1.82 -6.55 14.43
C SER A 192 2.27 -7.92 14.97
N LYS A 193 2.74 -7.99 16.20
CA LYS A 193 3.17 -9.24 16.86
C LYS A 193 2.00 -10.20 17.12
N SER A 194 0.82 -9.68 17.40
CA SER A 194 -0.40 -10.44 17.69
C SER A 194 -1.42 -10.37 16.53
N PHE A 195 -1.00 -9.85 15.39
CA PHE A 195 -1.86 -9.67 14.25
C PHE A 195 -2.28 -11.02 13.64
N ASP A 196 -3.58 -11.22 13.43
CA ASP A 196 -4.11 -12.43 12.81
C ASP A 196 -3.91 -12.42 11.29
N ASN A 197 -2.66 -12.64 10.90
CA ASN A 197 -2.26 -12.67 9.49
C ASN A 197 -2.92 -13.81 8.70
N THR A 198 -3.30 -14.90 9.35
CA THR A 198 -3.99 -16.02 8.70
C THR A 198 -5.40 -15.62 8.29
N HIS A 199 -6.16 -15.01 9.18
CA HIS A 199 -7.50 -14.49 8.89
C HIS A 199 -7.49 -13.48 7.74
N VAL A 200 -6.59 -12.48 7.80
CA VAL A 200 -6.44 -11.47 6.74
C VAL A 200 -6.13 -12.12 5.38
N ARG A 201 -5.23 -13.11 5.38
CA ARG A 201 -4.86 -13.85 4.18
C ARG A 201 -6.06 -14.60 3.59
N GLU A 202 -6.82 -15.32 4.42
CA GLU A 202 -7.99 -16.08 3.98
C GLU A 202 -9.06 -15.18 3.36
N MET A 203 -9.36 -14.04 3.99
CA MET A 203 -10.27 -13.03 3.45
C MET A 203 -9.80 -12.46 2.10
N ALA A 204 -8.52 -12.15 1.98
CA ALA A 204 -7.95 -11.61 0.75
C ALA A 204 -7.93 -12.65 -0.38
N ILE A 205 -7.58 -13.90 -0.10
CA ILE A 205 -7.61 -14.99 -1.07
C ILE A 205 -9.05 -15.22 -1.56
N ALA A 206 -10.04 -15.25 -0.66
CA ALA A 206 -11.44 -15.40 -1.03
C ALA A 206 -11.94 -14.25 -1.92
N ARG A 207 -11.55 -13.01 -1.60
CA ARG A 207 -11.87 -11.80 -2.40
C ARG A 207 -11.28 -11.85 -3.80
N HIS A 208 -10.06 -12.35 -3.92
CA HIS A 208 -9.28 -12.36 -5.16
C HIS A 208 -9.14 -13.75 -5.80
N ASP A 209 -10.06 -14.68 -5.47
CA ASP A 209 -10.08 -16.03 -6.07
C ASP A 209 -10.26 -15.94 -7.58
N GLN A 210 -9.25 -16.44 -8.31
CA GLN A 210 -9.19 -16.33 -9.77
C GLN A 210 -10.37 -17.02 -10.45
N THR A 211 -10.75 -18.21 -9.98
CA THR A 211 -11.81 -18.98 -10.58
C THR A 211 -13.16 -18.30 -10.39
N THR A 212 -13.44 -17.83 -9.18
CA THR A 212 -14.69 -17.13 -8.84
C THR A 212 -14.81 -15.82 -9.62
N ASN A 213 -13.74 -15.02 -9.65
CA ASN A 213 -13.71 -13.73 -10.34
C ASN A 213 -13.84 -13.90 -11.86
N LEU A 214 -13.19 -14.91 -12.45
CA LEU A 214 -13.35 -15.23 -13.87
C LEU A 214 -14.80 -15.61 -14.19
N LYS A 215 -15.43 -16.47 -13.39
CA LYS A 215 -16.83 -16.87 -13.58
C LYS A 215 -17.78 -15.66 -13.46
N ALA A 216 -17.55 -14.78 -12.48
CA ALA A 216 -18.33 -13.56 -12.30
C ALA A 216 -18.20 -12.65 -13.53
N THR A 217 -16.97 -12.39 -14.01
CA THR A 217 -16.70 -11.60 -15.20
C THR A 217 -17.39 -12.17 -16.44
N LEU A 218 -17.27 -13.47 -16.67
CA LEU A 218 -17.95 -14.13 -17.79
C LEU A 218 -19.48 -14.04 -17.70
N SER A 219 -20.03 -14.14 -16.49
CA SER A 219 -21.48 -13.97 -16.26
C SER A 219 -21.94 -12.55 -16.59
N ILE A 220 -21.18 -11.55 -16.19
CA ILE A 220 -21.44 -10.13 -16.51
C ILE A 220 -21.47 -9.94 -18.05
N TYR A 221 -20.44 -10.40 -18.75
CA TYR A 221 -20.42 -10.29 -20.22
C TYR A 221 -21.61 -11.00 -20.90
N LYS A 222 -21.96 -12.20 -20.43
CA LYS A 222 -23.13 -12.93 -20.94
C LYS A 222 -24.46 -12.18 -20.71
N SER A 223 -24.62 -11.54 -19.55
CA SER A 223 -25.83 -10.74 -19.26
C SER A 223 -25.95 -9.51 -20.18
N ILE A 224 -24.83 -8.90 -20.56
CA ILE A 224 -24.81 -7.73 -21.46
C ILE A 224 -25.10 -8.14 -22.92
N ILE A 225 -24.60 -9.31 -23.35
CA ILE A 225 -24.78 -9.79 -24.75
C ILE A 225 -26.18 -10.31 -25.00
N ASN A 226 -26.82 -10.91 -23.98
CA ASN A 226 -28.12 -11.58 -24.11
C ASN A 226 -29.30 -10.71 -23.63
N GLY A 227 -29.07 -9.54 -23.09
CA GLY A 227 -30.09 -8.56 -22.66
C GLY A 227 -30.24 -7.46 -23.63
#